data_0982ada601d1039284bef298fa4b2002
#
_entry.id   0982ada601d1039284bef298fa4b2002
#
_cell.length_a   1.000
_cell.length_b   1.000
_cell.length_c   1.000
_cell.angle_alpha   90.00
_cell.angle_beta   90.00
_cell.angle_gamma   90.00
#
_symmetry.space_group_name_H-M   'P 1'
#
loop_
_entity.id
_entity.type
_entity.pdbx_description
1 polymer ?
#
loop_
_entity_poly.entity_id
_entity_poly.type
_entity_poly.pdbx_seq_one_letter_code
_entity_poly.pdbx_strand_id
1 'polypeptide(L)'
;EREEVFPGALLGVLKQCAQDYEKLLVIPCSDYYTGLLCRHYDHFEGLIANRFISEALLETFDTKDKFYALCEQYGMDYPKTVVASPEERESVVDRLPFDFPIVVKPENSNALDYLRCHFEGQKKVFFFDTREQYLTMVHSMNQSDYRGKLILQEFIPGGDDAMRVLNSYSDLDGHVRAMCLGQPVLEYYDPK
;
A
#
# COMPACT_ATOMS: atom_id res chain seq x y z
N GLU A 1 22.62 2.26 1.21
CA GLU A 1 23.36 3.54 0.95
C GLU A 1 22.42 4.76 0.94
N ARG A 2 21.31 4.77 0.14
CA ARG A 2 20.43 5.95 0.08
C ARG A 2 19.67 6.21 1.37
N GLU A 3 19.21 5.18 2.06
CA GLU A 3 18.50 5.31 3.34
C GLU A 3 19.42 5.82 4.46
N GLU A 4 20.67 5.41 4.49
CA GLU A 4 21.64 5.83 5.49
C GLU A 4 22.03 7.31 5.34
N VAL A 5 22.04 7.81 4.10
CA VAL A 5 22.41 9.21 3.80
C VAL A 5 21.22 10.15 3.99
N PHE A 6 19.99 9.66 3.86
CA PHE A 6 18.78 10.48 3.86
C PHE A 6 18.63 11.38 5.10
N PRO A 7 18.77 10.89 6.36
CA PRO A 7 18.59 11.74 7.52
C PRO A 7 19.55 12.91 7.56
N GLY A 8 20.83 12.66 7.25
CA GLY A 8 21.86 13.70 7.26
C GLY A 8 21.67 14.74 6.16
N ALA A 9 21.30 14.31 4.96
CA ALA A 9 21.06 15.18 3.83
C ALA A 9 19.84 16.09 4.09
N LEU A 10 18.71 15.54 4.54
CA LEU A 10 17.52 16.32 4.88
C LEU A 10 17.78 17.26 6.04
N LEU A 11 18.45 16.81 7.09
CA LEU A 11 18.81 17.65 8.23
C LEU A 11 19.64 18.87 7.82
N GLY A 12 20.57 18.68 6.88
CA GLY A 12 21.37 19.78 6.33
C GLY A 12 20.48 20.84 5.65
N VAL A 13 19.56 20.41 4.80
CA VAL A 13 18.60 21.30 4.13
C VAL A 13 17.70 22.00 5.14
N LEU A 14 17.12 21.28 6.10
CA LEU A 14 16.25 21.86 7.13
C LEU A 14 16.97 22.93 7.98
N LYS A 15 18.21 22.67 8.39
CA LYS A 15 19.01 23.65 9.13
C LYS A 15 19.32 24.90 8.32
N GLN A 16 19.53 24.76 7.02
CA GLN A 16 19.71 25.91 6.14
C GLN A 16 18.42 26.72 6.02
N CYS A 17 17.28 26.07 5.76
CA CYS A 17 15.99 26.76 5.69
C CYS A 17 15.58 27.42 7.01
N ALA A 18 15.93 26.83 8.14
CA ALA A 18 15.62 27.39 9.46
C ALA A 18 16.37 28.70 9.77
N GLN A 19 17.33 29.12 8.94
CA GLN A 19 17.95 30.43 9.06
C GLN A 19 17.02 31.55 8.57
N ASP A 20 16.15 31.24 7.62
CA ASP A 20 15.26 32.20 6.97
C ASP A 20 13.80 32.07 7.41
N TYR A 21 13.40 30.90 7.95
CA TYR A 21 12.02 30.57 8.29
C TYR A 21 11.89 30.05 9.72
N GLU A 22 10.95 30.60 10.46
CA GLU A 22 10.66 30.20 11.86
C GLU A 22 10.06 28.80 11.96
N LYS A 23 9.28 28.39 10.96
CA LYS A 23 8.61 27.10 10.90
C LYS A 23 8.76 26.46 9.53
N LEU A 24 9.11 25.19 9.51
CA LEU A 24 9.25 24.40 8.30
C LEU A 24 8.16 23.33 8.26
N LEU A 25 7.56 23.12 7.10
CA LEU A 25 6.62 22.05 6.84
C LEU A 25 7.25 21.09 5.83
N VAL A 26 7.34 19.81 6.18
CA VAL A 26 7.85 18.76 5.28
C VAL A 26 6.68 17.91 4.79
N ILE A 27 6.46 17.91 3.48
CA ILE A 27 5.38 17.12 2.85
C ILE A 27 6.02 16.03 1.99
N PRO A 28 5.92 14.76 2.39
CA PRO A 28 6.39 13.65 1.56
C PRO A 28 5.47 13.49 0.35
N CYS A 29 6.07 13.18 -0.80
CA CYS A 29 5.33 12.99 -2.06
C CYS A 29 5.30 11.52 -2.51
N SER A 30 5.67 10.58 -1.63
CA SER A 30 5.55 9.14 -1.87
C SER A 30 5.60 8.36 -0.56
N ASP A 31 5.07 7.13 -0.57
CA ASP A 31 5.07 6.21 0.58
C ASP A 31 6.49 5.92 1.06
N TYR A 32 7.44 5.78 0.14
CA TYR A 32 8.85 5.59 0.47
C TYR A 32 9.42 6.72 1.33
N TYR A 33 9.21 7.98 0.94
CA TYR A 33 9.67 9.12 1.73
C TYR A 33 8.87 9.32 3.01
N THR A 34 7.60 8.96 3.03
CA THR A 34 6.79 8.92 4.25
C THR A 34 7.40 7.95 5.26
N GLY A 35 7.74 6.73 4.80
CA GLY A 35 8.41 5.74 5.64
C GLY A 35 9.74 6.22 6.22
N LEU A 36 10.57 6.85 5.40
CA LEU A 36 11.84 7.42 5.88
C LEU A 36 11.65 8.54 6.91
N LEU A 37 10.65 9.41 6.70
CA LEU A 37 10.35 10.48 7.65
C LEU A 37 9.78 9.94 8.97
N CYS A 38 8.93 8.94 8.94
CA CYS A 38 8.43 8.26 10.13
C CYS A 38 9.57 7.60 10.93
N ARG A 39 10.45 6.87 10.25
CA ARG A 39 11.58 6.14 10.84
C ARG A 39 12.61 7.07 11.50
N HIS A 40 12.85 8.20 10.88
CA HIS A 40 13.93 9.12 11.27
C HIS A 40 13.40 10.42 11.88
N TYR A 41 12.13 10.46 12.32
CA TYR A 41 11.49 11.68 12.82
C TYR A 41 12.29 12.38 13.92
N ASP A 42 12.87 11.63 14.84
CA ASP A 42 13.64 12.16 15.97
C ASP A 42 14.82 13.05 15.53
N HIS A 43 15.38 12.84 14.32
CA HIS A 43 16.43 13.68 13.78
C HIS A 43 15.94 15.09 13.38
N PHE A 44 14.65 15.23 13.18
CA PHE A 44 14.01 16.45 12.64
C PHE A 44 13.09 17.14 13.63
N GLU A 45 12.83 16.50 14.79
CA GLU A 45 12.00 17.05 15.83
C GLU A 45 12.50 18.44 16.26
N GLY A 46 11.60 19.40 16.37
CA GLY A 46 11.92 20.78 16.67
C GLY A 46 12.33 21.65 15.48
N LEU A 47 12.71 21.07 14.33
CA LEU A 47 12.98 21.80 13.09
C LEU A 47 11.77 21.88 12.17
N ILE A 48 10.86 20.91 12.25
CA ILE A 48 9.66 20.83 11.43
C ILE A 48 8.40 21.01 12.26
N ALA A 49 7.40 21.66 11.70
CA ALA A 49 6.15 21.98 12.38
C ALA A 49 5.17 20.80 12.41
N ASN A 50 5.22 19.93 11.40
CA ASN A 50 4.36 18.76 11.33
C ASN A 50 5.00 17.56 12.03
N ARG A 51 4.15 16.65 12.51
CA ARG A 51 4.54 15.36 13.06
C ARG A 51 4.19 14.24 12.10
N PHE A 52 4.91 13.15 12.24
CA PHE A 52 4.65 11.91 11.55
C PHE A 52 4.21 10.83 12.55
N ILE A 53 3.42 9.87 12.09
CA ILE A 53 3.06 8.69 12.88
C ILE A 53 4.31 7.83 13.11
N SER A 54 4.26 6.95 14.11
CA SER A 54 5.34 5.99 14.34
C SER A 54 5.50 5.03 13.15
N GLU A 55 6.71 4.54 12.93
CA GLU A 55 6.98 3.53 11.90
C GLU A 55 6.08 2.28 12.07
N ALA A 56 5.89 1.83 13.31
CA ALA A 56 5.04 0.67 13.61
C ALA A 56 3.57 0.90 13.21
N LEU A 57 3.06 2.12 13.41
CA LEU A 57 1.71 2.47 13.00
C LEU A 57 1.60 2.58 11.48
N LEU A 58 2.60 3.18 10.81
CA LEU A 58 2.67 3.23 9.36
C LEU A 58 2.66 1.82 8.75
N GLU A 59 3.49 0.92 9.29
CA GLU A 59 3.54 -0.48 8.85
C GLU A 59 2.18 -1.19 8.96
N THR A 60 1.39 -0.85 9.99
CA THR A 60 0.04 -1.40 10.17
C THR A 60 -0.90 -0.97 9.03
N PHE A 61 -0.75 0.25 8.53
CA PHE A 61 -1.56 0.74 7.40
C PHE A 61 -1.06 0.26 6.04
N ASP A 62 0.24 0.14 5.87
CA ASP A 62 0.86 -0.26 4.60
C ASP A 62 0.75 -1.77 4.34
N THR A 63 0.73 -2.58 5.39
CA THR A 63 0.66 -4.04 5.27
C THR A 63 -0.81 -4.49 5.24
N LYS A 64 -1.25 -5.02 4.10
CA LYS A 64 -2.67 -5.29 3.84
C LYS A 64 -3.34 -6.23 4.85
N ASP A 65 -2.66 -7.28 5.29
CA ASP A 65 -3.18 -8.19 6.30
C ASP A 65 -3.37 -7.52 7.66
N LYS A 66 -2.40 -6.68 8.07
CA LYS A 66 -2.49 -5.88 9.29
C LYS A 66 -3.61 -4.84 9.20
N PHE A 67 -3.73 -4.18 8.04
CA PHE A 67 -4.80 -3.20 7.80
C PHE A 67 -6.19 -3.84 7.88
N TYR A 68 -6.39 -5.01 7.28
CA TYR A 68 -7.69 -5.69 7.33
C TYR A 68 -8.01 -6.21 8.74
N ALA A 69 -7.02 -6.68 9.50
CA ALA A 69 -7.22 -7.01 10.90
C ALA A 69 -7.66 -5.78 11.72
N LEU A 70 -7.11 -4.60 11.40
CA LEU A 70 -7.54 -3.35 12.01
C LEU A 70 -8.98 -2.98 11.62
N CYS A 71 -9.35 -3.14 10.34
CA CYS A 71 -10.72 -2.94 9.88
C CYS A 71 -11.72 -3.83 10.66
N GLU A 72 -11.38 -5.10 10.83
CA GLU A 72 -12.21 -6.05 11.60
C GLU A 72 -12.34 -5.62 13.07
N GLN A 73 -11.24 -5.22 13.70
CA GLN A 73 -11.22 -4.74 15.08
C GLN A 73 -12.14 -3.53 15.28
N TYR A 74 -12.22 -2.63 14.30
CA TYR A 74 -13.03 -1.41 14.37
C TYR A 74 -14.39 -1.53 13.70
N GLY A 75 -14.78 -2.71 13.21
CA GLY A 75 -16.05 -2.93 12.53
C GLY A 75 -16.19 -2.14 11.23
N MET A 76 -15.07 -1.91 10.53
CA MET A 76 -15.04 -1.22 9.24
C MET A 76 -15.23 -2.24 8.13
N ASP A 77 -16.07 -1.91 7.14
CA ASP A 77 -16.24 -2.73 5.96
C ASP A 77 -14.95 -2.76 5.12
N TYR A 78 -14.57 -3.95 4.69
CA TYR A 78 -13.46 -4.17 3.77
C TYR A 78 -13.77 -5.39 2.89
N PRO A 79 -13.19 -5.50 1.69
CA PRO A 79 -13.45 -6.65 0.82
C PRO A 79 -12.96 -7.93 1.47
N LYS A 80 -13.79 -8.97 1.49
CA LYS A 80 -13.38 -10.29 1.99
C LYS A 80 -12.07 -10.68 1.34
N THR A 81 -11.12 -11.11 2.16
CA THR A 81 -9.73 -11.28 1.74
C THR A 81 -9.18 -12.59 2.25
N VAL A 82 -8.46 -13.31 1.40
CA VAL A 82 -7.69 -14.50 1.75
C VAL A 82 -6.26 -14.31 1.29
N VAL A 83 -5.30 -14.63 2.15
CA VAL A 83 -3.89 -14.60 1.84
C VAL A 83 -3.41 -16.03 1.58
N ALA A 84 -2.74 -16.25 0.45
CA ALA A 84 -2.19 -17.53 0.06
C ALA A 84 -0.66 -17.49 0.08
N SER A 85 -0.06 -18.41 0.80
CA SER A 85 1.39 -18.70 0.69
C SER A 85 1.71 -19.29 -0.69
N PRO A 86 2.99 -19.32 -1.12
CA PRO A 86 3.38 -19.94 -2.38
C PRO A 86 2.87 -21.38 -2.55
N GLU A 87 2.86 -22.14 -1.47
CA GLU A 87 2.45 -23.57 -1.44
C GLU A 87 0.92 -23.72 -1.54
N GLU A 88 0.17 -22.69 -1.13
CA GLU A 88 -1.28 -22.72 -1.10
C GLU A 88 -1.95 -22.09 -2.33
N ARG A 89 -1.19 -21.46 -3.22
CA ARG A 89 -1.73 -20.70 -4.35
C ARG A 89 -2.75 -21.46 -5.17
N GLU A 90 -2.52 -22.77 -5.43
CA GLU A 90 -3.44 -23.58 -6.23
C GLU A 90 -4.67 -24.02 -5.43
N SER A 91 -4.49 -24.41 -4.18
CA SER A 91 -5.56 -24.95 -3.35
C SER A 91 -6.44 -23.91 -2.69
N VAL A 92 -5.95 -22.68 -2.52
CA VAL A 92 -6.70 -21.60 -1.83
C VAL A 92 -8.03 -21.30 -2.51
N VAL A 93 -8.09 -21.42 -3.83
CA VAL A 93 -9.28 -21.11 -4.63
C VAL A 93 -10.48 -22.01 -4.31
N ASP A 94 -10.23 -23.21 -3.77
CA ASP A 94 -11.29 -24.18 -3.41
C ASP A 94 -11.95 -23.85 -2.05
N ARG A 95 -11.40 -22.89 -1.29
CA ARG A 95 -11.86 -22.52 0.06
C ARG A 95 -12.13 -21.01 0.21
N LEU A 96 -12.32 -20.28 -0.88
CA LEU A 96 -12.64 -18.88 -0.84
C LEU A 96 -14.02 -18.67 -0.17
N PRO A 97 -14.17 -17.68 0.74
CA PRO A 97 -15.45 -17.33 1.34
C PRO A 97 -16.29 -16.39 0.46
N PHE A 98 -15.97 -16.29 -0.83
CA PHE A 98 -16.63 -15.45 -1.84
C PHE A 98 -16.52 -16.09 -3.22
N ASP A 99 -17.42 -15.69 -4.12
CA ASP A 99 -17.51 -16.20 -5.47
C ASP A 99 -16.68 -15.40 -6.48
N PHE A 100 -16.49 -15.94 -7.68
CA PHE A 100 -15.96 -15.20 -8.82
C PHE A 100 -16.98 -14.16 -9.31
N PRO A 101 -16.53 -13.04 -9.89
CA PRO A 101 -15.15 -12.67 -10.17
C PRO A 101 -14.33 -12.32 -8.92
N ILE A 102 -13.02 -12.51 -8.98
CA ILE A 102 -12.10 -12.19 -7.90
C ILE A 102 -10.99 -11.23 -8.34
N VAL A 103 -10.45 -10.49 -7.38
CA VAL A 103 -9.26 -9.66 -7.55
C VAL A 103 -8.08 -10.35 -6.87
N VAL A 104 -6.95 -10.43 -7.58
CA VAL A 104 -5.72 -11.02 -7.04
C VAL A 104 -4.57 -10.03 -7.15
N LYS A 105 -3.79 -9.92 -6.08
CA LYS A 105 -2.63 -9.02 -6.00
C LYS A 105 -1.46 -9.74 -5.36
N PRO A 106 -0.22 -9.51 -5.80
CA PRO A 106 0.94 -9.85 -4.98
C PRO A 106 0.89 -9.03 -3.68
N GLU A 107 1.36 -9.61 -2.57
CA GLU A 107 1.38 -8.94 -1.25
C GLU A 107 2.08 -7.58 -1.32
N ASN A 108 3.20 -7.54 -2.05
CA ASN A 108 3.88 -6.29 -2.37
C ASN A 108 4.31 -6.28 -3.84
N SER A 109 3.51 -5.63 -4.69
CA SER A 109 3.78 -5.51 -6.12
C SER A 109 4.94 -4.56 -6.48
N ASN A 110 5.42 -3.78 -5.53
CA ASN A 110 6.56 -2.88 -5.69
C ASN A 110 7.87 -3.48 -5.15
N ALA A 111 7.81 -4.65 -4.49
CA ALA A 111 9.00 -5.32 -4.01
C ALA A 111 9.89 -5.79 -5.17
N LEU A 112 11.20 -5.73 -4.96
CA LEU A 112 12.19 -6.07 -6.00
C LEU A 112 12.10 -7.52 -6.47
N ASP A 113 11.66 -8.44 -5.61
CA ASP A 113 11.45 -9.83 -5.95
C ASP A 113 10.32 -10.00 -6.97
N TYR A 114 9.19 -9.28 -6.78
CA TYR A 114 8.11 -9.28 -7.76
C TYR A 114 8.48 -8.56 -9.06
N LEU A 115 9.16 -7.43 -8.97
CA LEU A 115 9.57 -6.65 -10.15
C LEU A 115 10.63 -7.34 -11.01
N ARG A 116 11.44 -8.22 -10.40
CA ARG A 116 12.50 -8.96 -11.08
C ARG A 116 12.05 -10.32 -11.62
N CYS A 117 10.98 -10.88 -11.08
CA CYS A 117 10.42 -12.11 -11.63
C CYS A 117 9.72 -11.80 -12.98
N HIS A 118 9.76 -12.77 -13.87
CA HIS A 118 9.09 -12.66 -15.18
C HIS A 118 8.23 -13.90 -15.38
N PHE A 119 6.95 -13.69 -15.59
CA PHE A 119 6.00 -14.72 -16.02
C PHE A 119 4.97 -14.11 -16.97
N GLU A 120 4.35 -14.96 -17.78
CA GLU A 120 3.39 -14.52 -18.78
C GLU A 120 2.18 -13.84 -18.12
N GLY A 121 1.81 -12.66 -18.62
CA GLY A 121 0.67 -11.89 -18.13
C GLY A 121 0.91 -11.21 -16.77
N GLN A 122 2.16 -11.02 -16.34
CA GLN A 122 2.49 -10.35 -15.07
C GLN A 122 1.85 -8.96 -14.98
N LYS A 123 1.14 -8.70 -13.88
CA LYS A 123 0.46 -7.43 -13.56
C LYS A 123 0.52 -7.17 -12.06
N LYS A 124 0.29 -5.91 -11.67
CA LYS A 124 0.14 -5.52 -10.25
C LYS A 124 -1.20 -5.96 -9.66
N VAL A 125 -2.25 -6.00 -10.51
CA VAL A 125 -3.59 -6.41 -10.14
C VAL A 125 -4.15 -7.30 -11.23
N PHE A 126 -4.71 -8.42 -10.85
CA PHE A 126 -5.35 -9.38 -11.74
C PHE A 126 -6.84 -9.43 -11.43
N PHE A 127 -7.64 -9.60 -12.48
CA PHE A 127 -9.06 -9.85 -12.40
C PHE A 127 -9.36 -11.19 -13.06
N PHE A 128 -10.09 -12.06 -12.37
CA PHE A 128 -10.44 -13.38 -12.87
C PHE A 128 -11.93 -13.60 -12.74
N ASP A 129 -12.56 -13.95 -13.85
CA ASP A 129 -13.97 -14.30 -13.89
C ASP A 129 -14.19 -15.78 -13.53
N THR A 130 -13.17 -16.60 -13.71
CA THR A 130 -13.28 -18.05 -13.49
C THR A 130 -12.04 -18.62 -12.75
N ARG A 131 -12.28 -19.76 -12.11
CA ARG A 131 -11.24 -20.56 -11.46
C ARG A 131 -10.11 -20.95 -12.41
N GLU A 132 -10.45 -21.31 -13.64
CA GLU A 132 -9.50 -21.77 -14.67
C GLU A 132 -8.53 -20.65 -15.05
N GLN A 133 -9.02 -19.42 -15.22
CA GLN A 133 -8.18 -18.25 -15.49
C GLN A 133 -7.18 -18.00 -14.35
N TYR A 134 -7.65 -18.08 -13.10
CA TYR A 134 -6.81 -17.93 -11.93
C TYR A 134 -5.70 -19.01 -11.90
N LEU A 135 -6.05 -20.28 -12.06
CA LEU A 135 -5.08 -21.39 -12.04
C LEU A 135 -4.06 -21.31 -13.19
N THR A 136 -4.47 -20.81 -14.35
CA THR A 136 -3.54 -20.57 -15.47
C THR A 136 -2.47 -19.55 -15.08
N MET A 137 -2.86 -18.43 -14.47
CA MET A 137 -1.92 -17.43 -13.97
C MET A 137 -1.02 -18.00 -12.88
N VAL A 138 -1.58 -18.74 -11.90
CA VAL A 138 -0.80 -19.36 -10.82
C VAL A 138 0.22 -20.35 -11.37
N HIS A 139 -0.15 -21.14 -12.36
CA HIS A 139 0.78 -22.07 -13.02
C HIS A 139 1.96 -21.32 -13.67
N SER A 140 1.69 -20.24 -14.40
CA SER A 140 2.73 -19.39 -14.99
C SER A 140 3.61 -18.75 -13.91
N MET A 141 3.01 -18.22 -12.84
CA MET A 141 3.73 -17.63 -11.72
C MET A 141 4.62 -18.63 -10.98
N ASN A 142 4.15 -19.87 -10.77
CA ASN A 142 4.92 -20.91 -10.10
C ASN A 142 6.16 -21.38 -10.89
N GLN A 143 6.18 -21.12 -12.20
CA GLN A 143 7.37 -21.35 -13.04
C GLN A 143 8.41 -20.22 -12.91
N SER A 144 8.05 -19.08 -12.33
CA SER A 144 8.95 -17.97 -12.04
C SER A 144 9.66 -18.11 -10.69
N ASP A 145 10.56 -17.19 -10.40
CA ASP A 145 11.26 -17.12 -9.11
C ASP A 145 10.46 -16.41 -8.00
N TYR A 146 9.21 -16.00 -8.28
CA TYR A 146 8.41 -15.31 -7.28
C TYR A 146 7.99 -16.24 -6.13
N ARG A 147 8.37 -15.86 -4.90
CA ARG A 147 8.08 -16.62 -3.66
C ARG A 147 7.22 -15.82 -2.66
N GLY A 148 6.74 -14.63 -3.03
CA GLY A 148 5.85 -13.82 -2.20
C GLY A 148 4.44 -14.42 -2.12
N LYS A 149 3.65 -13.94 -1.18
CA LYS A 149 2.24 -14.34 -1.03
C LYS A 149 1.36 -13.67 -2.08
N LEU A 150 0.18 -14.25 -2.28
CA LEU A 150 -0.92 -13.66 -3.04
C LEU A 150 -2.05 -13.25 -2.11
N ILE A 151 -2.68 -12.13 -2.41
CA ILE A 151 -3.89 -11.64 -1.76
C ILE A 151 -5.03 -11.83 -2.74
N LEU A 152 -6.00 -12.67 -2.38
CA LEU A 152 -7.22 -12.90 -3.12
C LEU A 152 -8.36 -12.14 -2.43
N GLN A 153 -9.10 -11.35 -3.18
CA GLN A 153 -10.18 -10.51 -2.66
C GLN A 153 -11.46 -10.69 -3.46
N GLU A 154 -12.59 -10.56 -2.77
CA GLU A 154 -13.87 -10.43 -3.46
C GLU A 154 -13.84 -9.20 -4.38
N PHE A 155 -14.49 -9.32 -5.52
CA PHE A 155 -14.63 -8.19 -6.45
C PHE A 155 -15.75 -7.28 -5.96
N ILE A 156 -15.43 -6.00 -5.74
CA ILE A 156 -16.42 -4.97 -5.45
C ILE A 156 -16.96 -4.45 -6.79
N PRO A 157 -18.26 -4.63 -7.09
CA PRO A 157 -18.83 -4.19 -8.35
C PRO A 157 -18.78 -2.67 -8.51
N GLY A 158 -18.56 -2.21 -9.73
CA GLY A 158 -18.56 -0.81 -10.11
C GLY A 158 -17.49 -0.52 -11.15
N GLY A 159 -17.69 0.54 -11.92
CA GLY A 159 -16.69 1.10 -12.83
C GLY A 159 -15.92 2.26 -12.20
N ASP A 160 -15.14 2.97 -13.02
CA ASP A 160 -14.35 4.13 -12.58
C ASP A 160 -15.21 5.23 -11.97
N ASP A 161 -16.46 5.35 -12.41
CA ASP A 161 -17.45 6.29 -11.86
C ASP A 161 -17.90 5.96 -10.43
N ALA A 162 -17.72 4.73 -9.98
CA ALA A 162 -17.97 4.30 -8.61
C ALA A 162 -16.81 4.56 -7.65
N MET A 163 -15.60 4.81 -8.17
CA MET A 163 -14.41 5.06 -7.34
C MET A 163 -14.57 6.32 -6.49
N ARG A 164 -14.19 6.23 -5.24
CA ARG A 164 -14.14 7.38 -4.31
C ARG A 164 -12.84 7.34 -3.53
N VAL A 165 -12.30 8.52 -3.28
CA VAL A 165 -11.10 8.71 -2.47
C VAL A 165 -11.43 9.65 -1.32
N LEU A 166 -11.33 9.16 -0.10
CA LEU A 166 -11.47 9.97 1.10
C LEU A 166 -10.09 10.38 1.60
N ASN A 167 -9.82 11.67 1.60
CA ASN A 167 -8.63 12.24 2.23
C ASN A 167 -9.05 12.94 3.52
N SER A 168 -8.32 12.70 4.59
CA SER A 168 -8.56 13.36 5.87
C SER A 168 -7.26 13.78 6.53
N TYR A 169 -7.34 14.84 7.32
CA TYR A 169 -6.29 15.31 8.20
C TYR A 169 -6.77 15.25 9.63
N SER A 170 -6.03 14.56 10.47
CA SER A 170 -6.26 14.50 11.92
C SER A 170 -5.11 15.21 12.66
N ASP A 171 -5.45 15.92 13.73
CA ASP A 171 -4.45 16.53 14.60
C ASP A 171 -3.83 15.50 15.56
N LEU A 172 -2.95 15.99 16.44
CA LEU A 172 -2.22 15.15 17.39
C LEU A 172 -3.12 14.49 18.45
N ASP A 173 -4.28 15.05 18.68
CA ASP A 173 -5.28 14.52 19.64
C ASP A 173 -6.25 13.54 18.95
N GLY A 174 -6.03 13.25 17.67
CA GLY A 174 -6.84 12.34 16.87
C GLY A 174 -8.13 12.97 16.32
N HIS A 175 -8.33 14.28 16.48
CA HIS A 175 -9.51 14.94 15.93
C HIS A 175 -9.34 15.18 14.44
N VAL A 176 -10.32 14.75 13.64
CA VAL A 176 -10.37 15.05 12.22
C VAL A 176 -10.65 16.54 12.03
N ARG A 177 -9.71 17.27 11.47
CA ARG A 177 -9.77 18.72 11.23
C ARG A 177 -10.19 19.09 9.82
N ALA A 178 -9.90 18.23 8.87
CA ALA A 178 -10.31 18.39 7.49
C ALA A 178 -10.63 17.05 6.86
N MET A 179 -11.60 17.02 5.98
CA MET A 179 -12.00 15.83 5.23
C MET A 179 -12.46 16.26 3.84
N CYS A 180 -12.03 15.51 2.84
CA CYS A 180 -12.42 15.72 1.44
C CYS A 180 -12.71 14.39 0.78
N LEU A 181 -13.92 14.24 0.26
CA LEU A 181 -14.31 13.11 -0.57
C LEU A 181 -14.14 13.49 -2.05
N GLY A 182 -13.23 12.82 -2.73
CA GLY A 182 -12.97 12.99 -4.15
C GLY A 182 -13.55 11.86 -4.99
N GLN A 183 -13.91 12.18 -6.23
CA GLN A 183 -14.17 11.21 -7.27
C GLN A 183 -13.06 11.34 -8.32
N PRO A 184 -12.23 10.30 -8.53
CA PRO A 184 -11.26 10.30 -9.62
C PRO A 184 -11.98 10.47 -10.97
N VAL A 185 -11.47 11.34 -11.81
CA VAL A 185 -12.00 11.55 -13.18
C VAL A 185 -11.22 10.70 -14.17
N LEU A 186 -9.95 10.44 -13.88
CA LEU A 186 -9.04 9.64 -14.69
C LEU A 186 -8.13 8.86 -13.76
N GLU A 187 -8.04 7.55 -13.95
CA GLU A 187 -7.08 6.71 -13.25
C GLU A 187 -5.78 6.62 -14.04
N TYR A 188 -4.65 6.62 -13.33
CA TYR A 188 -3.36 6.38 -13.96
C TYR A 188 -3.30 4.93 -14.42
N TYR A 189 -3.28 4.72 -15.73
CA TYR A 189 -3.08 3.41 -16.34
C TYR A 189 -1.60 3.15 -16.53
N ASP A 190 -1.05 2.18 -15.79
CA ASP A 190 0.30 1.65 -16.02
C ASP A 190 0.18 0.40 -16.92
N PRO A 191 0.56 0.50 -18.19
CA PRO A 191 0.42 -0.60 -19.15
C PRO A 191 1.48 -1.71 -18.96
N LYS A 192 2.34 -1.62 -17.95
CA LYS A 192 3.40 -2.60 -17.69
C LYS A 192 2.94 -3.71 -16.79
#